data_8d882c1d194d2f1a9ca8dd1377a3a4f3
#
_entry.id   8d882c1d194d2f1a9ca8dd1377a3a4f3
#
_cell.length_a   1.000
_cell.length_b   1.000
_cell.length_c   1.000
_cell.angle_alpha   90.00
_cell.angle_beta   90.00
_cell.angle_gamma   90.00
#
_symmetry.space_group_name_H-M   'P 1'
#
loop_
_entity.id
_entity.type
_entity.pdbx_description
1 polymer ?
#
loop_
_entity_poly.entity_id
_entity_poly.type
_entity_poly.pdbx_seq_one_letter_code
_entity_poly.pdbx_strand_id
1 'polypeptide(L)'
;MNKKTFWKKITQKQNPKLYAAKDSKLIPSLRTLDLIGLGTGMVVGTAIFTLPGIVAAEYTGPAVPLAFIIGAIGAGLSALAYAEMASVLPFAGSAFSWISVLFGEFFGWIAGWALLAEYFISVAFVASGWSAYMQGFLKSMGIYLPVALSGGFNPDTGQIFDALAAFAILLVTVLLSKGVK
;
A
#
# COMPACT_ATOMS: atom_id res chain seq x y z
N MET A 1 27.50 -9.56 26.55
CA MET A 1 27.11 -10.27 25.30
C MET A 1 28.29 -10.09 24.34
N ASN A 2 28.90 -11.19 23.86
CA ASN A 2 30.09 -11.14 23.03
C ASN A 2 29.74 -10.56 21.64
N LYS A 3 30.58 -9.61 21.14
CA LYS A 3 30.34 -8.90 19.85
C LYS A 3 30.13 -9.86 18.67
N LYS A 4 30.84 -11.01 18.66
CA LYS A 4 30.67 -12.06 17.64
C LYS A 4 29.32 -12.76 17.70
N THR A 5 28.76 -12.95 18.90
CA THR A 5 27.41 -13.57 19.09
C THR A 5 26.30 -12.60 18.68
N PHE A 6 26.49 -11.31 18.89
CA PHE A 6 25.56 -10.26 18.47
C PHE A 6 25.42 -10.21 16.94
N TRP A 7 26.56 -10.10 16.23
CA TRP A 7 26.54 -10.07 14.76
C TRP A 7 26.00 -11.37 14.15
N LYS A 8 26.31 -12.52 14.73
CA LYS A 8 25.77 -13.80 14.27
C LYS A 8 24.25 -13.89 14.40
N LYS A 9 23.66 -13.32 15.45
CA LYS A 9 22.21 -13.25 15.63
C LYS A 9 21.53 -12.31 14.62
N ILE A 10 22.13 -11.14 14.38
CA ILE A 10 21.57 -10.14 13.46
C ILE A 10 21.56 -10.62 12.01
N THR A 11 22.60 -11.38 11.59
CA THR A 11 22.70 -11.90 10.22
C THR A 11 22.15 -13.32 10.08
N GLN A 12 21.50 -13.84 11.11
CA GLN A 12 20.91 -15.18 11.06
C GLN A 12 19.75 -15.19 10.06
N LYS A 13 19.89 -16.05 9.04
CA LYS A 13 18.84 -16.24 8.03
C LYS A 13 17.71 -17.09 8.61
N GLN A 14 16.50 -16.70 8.29
CA GLN A 14 15.31 -17.45 8.68
C GLN A 14 15.19 -18.74 7.87
N ASN A 15 14.67 -19.79 8.51
CA ASN A 15 14.50 -21.07 7.84
C ASN A 15 13.23 -21.04 6.95
N PRO A 16 13.34 -21.25 5.62
CA PRO A 16 12.19 -21.25 4.71
C PRO A 16 11.07 -22.22 5.13
N LYS A 17 11.42 -23.34 5.75
CA LYS A 17 10.46 -24.34 6.21
C LYS A 17 9.49 -23.83 7.29
N LEU A 18 9.90 -22.83 8.08
CA LEU A 18 9.04 -22.22 9.09
C LEU A 18 7.90 -21.42 8.43
N TYR A 19 8.20 -20.71 7.35
CA TYR A 19 7.18 -19.99 6.58
C TYR A 19 6.24 -20.94 5.86
N ALA A 20 6.77 -21.94 5.17
CA ALA A 20 5.96 -22.96 4.50
C ALA A 20 5.02 -23.70 5.47
N ALA A 21 5.48 -24.05 6.68
CA ALA A 21 4.65 -24.68 7.70
C ALA A 21 3.54 -23.76 8.23
N LYS A 22 3.81 -22.45 8.34
CA LYS A 22 2.81 -21.47 8.76
C LYS A 22 1.73 -21.28 7.69
N ASP A 23 2.11 -21.26 6.44
CA ASP A 23 1.23 -21.03 5.30
C ASP A 23 0.46 -22.29 4.86
N SER A 24 0.85 -23.48 5.34
CA SER A 24 0.15 -24.74 5.04
C SER A 24 -1.33 -24.76 5.46
N LYS A 25 -1.75 -23.83 6.32
CA LYS A 25 -3.15 -23.66 6.74
C LYS A 25 -3.98 -22.81 5.77
N LEU A 26 -3.34 -22.16 4.79
CA LEU A 26 -4.04 -21.37 3.79
C LEU A 26 -4.65 -22.29 2.73
N ILE A 27 -5.93 -22.11 2.47
CA ILE A 27 -6.65 -22.87 1.44
C ILE A 27 -6.50 -22.12 0.11
N PRO A 28 -5.91 -22.73 -0.92
CA PRO A 28 -5.81 -22.11 -2.25
C PRO A 28 -7.21 -22.05 -2.88
N SER A 29 -7.85 -20.88 -2.83
CA SER A 29 -9.19 -20.64 -3.36
C SER A 29 -9.22 -19.74 -4.59
N LEU A 30 -8.15 -18.96 -4.82
CA LEU A 30 -8.08 -17.98 -5.89
C LEU A 30 -7.51 -18.59 -7.17
N ARG A 31 -8.18 -18.31 -8.30
CA ARG A 31 -7.70 -18.64 -9.65
C ARG A 31 -6.88 -17.48 -10.23
N THR A 32 -6.17 -17.74 -11.32
CA THR A 32 -5.34 -16.72 -12.00
C THR A 32 -6.14 -15.49 -12.39
N LEU A 33 -7.37 -15.65 -12.88
CA LEU A 33 -8.24 -14.51 -13.24
C LEU A 33 -8.66 -13.69 -12.01
N ASP A 34 -8.91 -14.34 -10.89
CA ASP A 34 -9.24 -13.65 -9.63
C ASP A 34 -8.06 -12.80 -9.15
N LEU A 35 -6.82 -13.35 -9.26
CA LEU A 35 -5.60 -12.64 -8.92
C LEU A 35 -5.34 -11.46 -9.86
N ILE A 36 -5.58 -11.61 -11.16
CA ILE A 36 -5.46 -10.50 -12.13
C ILE A 36 -6.48 -9.41 -11.80
N GLY A 37 -7.73 -9.78 -11.52
CA GLY A 37 -8.77 -8.82 -11.17
C GLY A 37 -8.46 -8.06 -9.89
N LEU A 38 -8.07 -8.75 -8.82
CA LEU A 38 -7.67 -8.16 -7.56
C LEU A 38 -6.44 -7.26 -7.73
N GLY A 39 -5.40 -7.75 -8.41
CA GLY A 39 -4.17 -6.99 -8.65
C GLY A 39 -4.43 -5.72 -9.45
N THR A 40 -5.22 -5.81 -10.52
CA THR A 40 -5.61 -4.64 -11.32
C THR A 40 -6.39 -3.62 -10.47
N GLY A 41 -7.35 -4.08 -9.67
CA GLY A 41 -8.11 -3.22 -8.77
C GLY A 41 -7.24 -2.49 -7.74
N MET A 42 -6.25 -3.18 -7.19
CA MET A 42 -5.28 -2.59 -6.24
C MET A 42 -4.36 -1.56 -6.91
N VAL A 43 -3.90 -1.82 -8.13
CA VAL A 43 -2.99 -0.92 -8.87
C VAL A 43 -3.72 0.34 -9.34
N VAL A 44 -4.96 0.21 -9.82
CA VAL A 44 -5.73 1.36 -10.34
C VAL A 44 -5.97 2.40 -9.24
N GLY A 45 -6.45 2.00 -8.06
CA GLY A 45 -6.64 2.87 -6.90
C GLY A 45 -7.26 4.24 -7.20
N THR A 46 -7.21 5.16 -6.25
CA THR A 46 -7.65 6.56 -6.42
C THR A 46 -6.67 7.42 -7.20
N ALA A 47 -5.40 7.00 -7.26
CA ALA A 47 -4.32 7.75 -7.87
C ALA A 47 -4.55 8.05 -9.36
N ILE A 48 -5.21 7.14 -10.10
CA ILE A 48 -5.52 7.34 -11.52
C ILE A 48 -6.42 8.55 -11.77
N PHE A 49 -7.23 8.92 -10.80
CA PHE A 49 -8.15 10.06 -10.92
C PHE A 49 -7.54 11.36 -10.42
N THR A 50 -6.58 11.32 -9.50
CA THR A 50 -6.01 12.50 -8.85
C THR A 50 -4.65 12.91 -9.44
N LEU A 51 -3.74 11.96 -9.61
CA LEU A 51 -2.37 12.24 -10.04
C LEU A 51 -2.24 12.81 -11.45
N PRO A 52 -2.96 12.32 -12.49
CA PRO A 52 -2.78 12.85 -13.83
C PRO A 52 -3.06 14.35 -13.93
N GLY A 53 -4.10 14.84 -13.23
CA GLY A 53 -4.44 16.25 -13.19
C GLY A 53 -3.35 17.12 -12.53
N ILE A 54 -2.84 16.68 -11.37
CA ILE A 54 -1.78 17.36 -10.64
C ILE A 54 -0.48 17.37 -11.46
N VAL A 55 -0.09 16.21 -11.99
CA VAL A 55 1.13 16.08 -12.79
C VAL A 55 1.06 16.91 -14.07
N ALA A 56 -0.11 17.00 -14.70
CA ALA A 56 -0.32 17.86 -15.86
C ALA A 56 -0.21 19.34 -15.49
N ALA A 57 -0.80 19.75 -14.38
CA ALA A 57 -0.84 21.15 -13.99
C ALA A 57 0.52 21.68 -13.51
N GLU A 58 1.28 20.85 -12.77
CA GLU A 58 2.46 21.33 -12.03
C GLU A 58 3.80 20.92 -12.66
N TYR A 59 3.85 19.82 -13.44
CA TYR A 59 5.14 19.23 -13.85
C TYR A 59 5.31 19.05 -15.36
N THR A 60 4.38 18.39 -16.04
CA THR A 60 4.62 17.85 -17.39
C THR A 60 3.71 18.43 -18.48
N GLY A 61 2.70 19.22 -18.11
CA GLY A 61 1.71 19.69 -19.09
C GLY A 61 1.09 18.54 -19.90
N PRO A 62 0.97 18.69 -21.24
CA PRO A 62 0.36 17.65 -22.10
C PRO A 62 1.20 16.36 -22.23
N ALA A 63 2.45 16.32 -21.71
CA ALA A 63 3.31 15.15 -21.78
C ALA A 63 3.02 14.10 -20.67
N VAL A 64 1.96 14.26 -19.87
CA VAL A 64 1.53 13.30 -18.83
C VAL A 64 1.51 11.86 -19.33
N PRO A 65 0.95 11.50 -20.50
CA PRO A 65 0.93 10.11 -20.94
C PRO A 65 2.32 9.49 -21.08
N LEU A 66 3.30 10.26 -21.56
CA LEU A 66 4.69 9.79 -21.68
C LEU A 66 5.33 9.56 -20.30
N ALA A 67 5.09 10.45 -19.34
CA ALA A 67 5.56 10.27 -17.97
C ALA A 67 5.02 8.99 -17.33
N PHE A 68 3.73 8.70 -17.52
CA PHE A 68 3.12 7.46 -17.04
C PHE A 68 3.64 6.20 -17.75
N ILE A 69 3.91 6.26 -19.05
CA ILE A 69 4.52 5.13 -19.79
C ILE A 69 5.91 4.81 -19.25
N ILE A 70 6.75 5.83 -19.04
CA ILE A 70 8.09 5.64 -18.48
C ILE A 70 8.01 5.07 -17.06
N GLY A 71 7.12 5.62 -16.24
CA GLY A 71 6.86 5.12 -14.89
C GLY A 71 6.38 3.66 -14.90
N ALA A 72 5.50 3.30 -15.83
CA ALA A 72 4.98 1.94 -15.99
C ALA A 72 6.08 0.94 -16.39
N ILE A 73 7.04 1.33 -17.22
CA ILE A 73 8.20 0.51 -17.55
C ILE A 73 9.03 0.22 -16.29
N GLY A 74 9.36 1.24 -15.51
CA GLY A 74 10.10 1.07 -14.26
C GLY A 74 9.37 0.17 -13.25
N ALA A 75 8.07 0.42 -13.05
CA ALA A 75 7.23 -0.40 -12.18
C ALA A 75 7.11 -1.85 -12.69
N GLY A 76 7.01 -2.04 -14.01
CA GLY A 76 6.96 -3.36 -14.64
C GLY A 76 8.22 -4.18 -14.40
N LEU A 77 9.40 -3.59 -14.49
CA LEU A 77 10.66 -4.26 -14.16
C LEU A 77 10.69 -4.72 -12.70
N SER A 78 10.23 -3.87 -11.78
CA SER A 78 10.09 -4.24 -10.37
C SER A 78 9.08 -5.38 -10.18
N ALA A 79 7.95 -5.33 -10.88
CA ALA A 79 6.93 -6.38 -10.81
C ALA A 79 7.45 -7.74 -11.30
N LEU A 80 8.30 -7.77 -12.34
CA LEU A 80 8.95 -9.01 -12.80
C LEU A 80 9.85 -9.61 -11.72
N ALA A 81 10.65 -8.79 -11.02
CA ALA A 81 11.47 -9.26 -9.91
C ALA A 81 10.62 -9.84 -8.77
N TYR A 82 9.50 -9.20 -8.44
CA TYR A 82 8.54 -9.71 -7.45
C TYR A 82 7.90 -11.04 -7.90
N ALA A 83 7.55 -11.16 -9.18
CA ALA A 83 6.99 -12.39 -9.74
C ALA A 83 7.98 -13.56 -9.68
N GLU A 84 9.25 -13.32 -9.98
CA GLU A 84 10.32 -14.31 -9.84
C GLU A 84 10.47 -14.75 -8.39
N MET A 85 10.57 -13.80 -7.46
CA MET A 85 10.68 -14.10 -6.02
C MET A 85 9.46 -14.87 -5.50
N ALA A 86 8.25 -14.51 -5.90
CA ALA A 86 7.04 -15.21 -5.52
C ALA A 86 6.98 -16.65 -6.05
N SER A 87 7.59 -16.92 -7.22
CA SER A 87 7.64 -18.27 -7.78
C SER A 87 8.64 -19.17 -7.05
N VAL A 88 9.76 -18.62 -6.57
CA VAL A 88 10.83 -19.35 -5.87
C VAL A 88 10.51 -19.52 -4.38
N LEU A 89 9.95 -18.48 -3.76
CA LEU A 89 9.63 -18.42 -2.34
C LEU A 89 8.14 -18.05 -2.15
N PRO A 90 7.21 -18.98 -2.37
CA PRO A 90 5.78 -18.73 -2.32
C PRO A 90 5.26 -18.65 -0.88
N PHE A 91 5.76 -17.67 -0.11
CA PHE A 91 5.38 -17.43 1.27
C PHE A 91 4.46 -16.21 1.38
N ALA A 92 3.48 -16.27 2.28
CA ALA A 92 2.76 -15.09 2.72
C ALA A 92 3.71 -14.16 3.50
N GLY A 93 3.60 -12.86 3.27
CA GLY A 93 4.45 -11.86 3.92
C GLY A 93 5.32 -11.06 2.94
N SER A 94 5.17 -11.30 1.63
CA SER A 94 5.80 -10.48 0.58
C SER A 94 7.32 -10.29 0.80
N ALA A 95 7.84 -9.12 0.48
CA ALA A 95 9.25 -8.78 0.58
C ALA A 95 9.85 -8.99 1.98
N PHE A 96 9.07 -8.80 3.04
CA PHE A 96 9.53 -9.08 4.41
C PHE A 96 10.04 -10.51 4.57
N SER A 97 9.26 -11.50 4.13
CA SER A 97 9.62 -12.91 4.25
C SER A 97 10.85 -13.26 3.39
N TRP A 98 10.89 -12.75 2.17
CA TRP A 98 12.01 -12.99 1.25
C TRP A 98 13.30 -12.39 1.76
N ILE A 99 13.26 -11.15 2.23
CA ILE A 99 14.44 -10.45 2.77
C ILE A 99 14.94 -11.15 4.05
N SER A 100 14.03 -11.59 4.92
CA SER A 100 14.39 -12.31 6.15
C SER A 100 15.08 -13.64 5.86
N VAL A 101 14.65 -14.36 4.82
CA VAL A 101 15.25 -15.64 4.40
C VAL A 101 16.59 -15.44 3.69
N LEU A 102 16.70 -14.45 2.81
CA LEU A 102 17.88 -14.24 1.96
C LEU A 102 18.99 -13.46 2.67
N PHE A 103 18.63 -12.37 3.36
CA PHE A 103 19.59 -11.42 3.95
C PHE A 103 19.67 -11.49 5.47
N GLY A 104 18.69 -12.13 6.13
CA GLY A 104 18.66 -12.31 7.57
C GLY A 104 17.70 -11.38 8.31
N GLU A 105 17.59 -11.62 9.62
CA GLU A 105 16.55 -10.99 10.47
C GLU A 105 16.64 -9.46 10.53
N PHE A 106 17.84 -8.90 10.53
CA PHE A 106 18.03 -7.45 10.61
C PHE A 106 17.46 -6.73 9.39
N PHE A 107 17.80 -7.21 8.19
CA PHE A 107 17.27 -6.63 6.96
C PHE A 107 15.78 -6.91 6.81
N GLY A 108 15.31 -8.07 7.24
CA GLY A 108 13.88 -8.39 7.33
C GLY A 108 13.14 -7.42 8.25
N TRP A 109 13.69 -7.09 9.41
CA TRP A 109 13.12 -6.12 10.34
C TRP A 109 12.99 -4.73 9.72
N ILE A 110 14.02 -4.24 9.04
CA ILE A 110 13.98 -2.96 8.31
C ILE A 110 12.90 -3.00 7.23
N ALA A 111 12.87 -4.07 6.43
CA ALA A 111 11.86 -4.24 5.37
C ALA A 111 10.43 -4.31 5.94
N GLY A 112 10.25 -4.96 7.10
CA GLY A 112 8.97 -5.01 7.79
C GLY A 112 8.47 -3.62 8.19
N TRP A 113 9.32 -2.79 8.76
CA TRP A 113 8.98 -1.41 9.10
C TRP A 113 8.70 -0.56 7.87
N ALA A 114 9.48 -0.73 6.79
CA ALA A 114 9.25 -0.03 5.53
C ALA A 114 7.88 -0.38 4.93
N LEU A 115 7.52 -1.66 4.91
CA LEU A 115 6.21 -2.13 4.42
C LEU A 115 5.06 -1.63 5.30
N LEU A 116 5.23 -1.62 6.64
CA LEU A 116 4.22 -1.04 7.53
C LEU A 116 4.01 0.44 7.26
N ALA A 117 5.09 1.20 7.09
CA ALA A 117 5.00 2.62 6.76
C ALA A 117 4.34 2.83 5.39
N GLU A 118 4.70 2.03 4.38
CA GLU A 118 4.10 2.07 3.04
C GLU A 118 2.58 1.87 3.11
N TYR A 119 2.12 0.80 3.75
CA TYR A 119 0.69 0.53 3.87
C TYR A 119 -0.05 1.61 4.66
N PHE A 120 0.55 2.12 5.74
CA PHE A 120 -0.05 3.16 6.55
C PHE A 120 -0.26 4.45 5.76
N ILE A 121 0.78 4.88 5.04
CA ILE A 121 0.74 6.08 4.18
C ILE A 121 -0.24 5.87 3.02
N SER A 122 -0.24 4.69 2.40
CA SER A 122 -1.14 4.38 1.28
C SER A 122 -2.61 4.43 1.69
N VAL A 123 -2.97 3.87 2.86
CA VAL A 123 -4.35 3.94 3.38
C VAL A 123 -4.75 5.38 3.63
N ALA A 124 -3.88 6.19 4.24
CA ALA A 124 -4.16 7.60 4.48
C ALA A 124 -4.36 8.38 3.17
N PHE A 125 -3.50 8.14 2.17
CA PHE A 125 -3.58 8.78 0.85
C PHE A 125 -4.89 8.43 0.12
N VAL A 126 -5.24 7.14 0.09
CA VAL A 126 -6.49 6.67 -0.57
C VAL A 126 -7.71 7.25 0.13
N ALA A 127 -7.73 7.26 1.46
CA ALA A 127 -8.85 7.81 2.23
C ALA A 127 -9.01 9.32 2.00
N SER A 128 -7.93 10.08 1.98
CA SER A 128 -7.96 11.52 1.70
C SER A 128 -8.42 11.81 0.26
N GLY A 129 -7.94 11.02 -0.72
CA GLY A 129 -8.41 11.12 -2.10
C GLY A 129 -9.91 10.86 -2.22
N TRP A 130 -10.41 9.80 -1.57
CA TRP A 130 -11.84 9.51 -1.54
C TRP A 130 -12.63 10.64 -0.86
N SER A 131 -12.13 11.16 0.26
CA SER A 131 -12.75 12.30 0.96
C SER A 131 -12.91 13.51 0.04
N ALA A 132 -11.88 13.86 -0.72
CA ALA A 132 -11.92 15.00 -1.64
C ALA A 132 -13.02 14.83 -2.70
N TYR A 133 -13.19 13.64 -3.28
CA TYR A 133 -14.29 13.33 -4.21
C TYR A 133 -15.65 13.41 -3.55
N MET A 134 -15.79 12.83 -2.37
CA MET A 134 -17.05 12.87 -1.61
C MET A 134 -17.44 14.31 -1.24
N GLN A 135 -16.48 15.15 -0.85
CA GLN A 135 -16.73 16.56 -0.61
C GLN A 135 -17.18 17.29 -1.87
N GLY A 136 -16.57 17.00 -3.03
CA GLY A 136 -17.01 17.53 -4.32
C GLY A 136 -18.45 17.15 -4.63
N PHE A 137 -18.80 15.89 -4.41
CA PHE A 137 -20.16 15.39 -4.58
C PHE A 137 -21.16 16.07 -3.63
N LEU A 138 -20.85 16.18 -2.35
CA LEU A 138 -21.69 16.86 -1.36
C LEU A 138 -21.91 18.34 -1.71
N LYS A 139 -20.86 19.04 -2.15
CA LYS A 139 -20.95 20.42 -2.62
C LYS A 139 -21.90 20.58 -3.80
N SER A 140 -21.93 19.63 -4.72
CA SER A 140 -22.87 19.64 -5.85
C SER A 140 -24.33 19.53 -5.41
N MET A 141 -24.57 18.93 -4.24
CA MET A 141 -25.89 18.81 -3.59
C MET A 141 -26.20 19.99 -2.65
N GLY A 142 -25.33 21.00 -2.57
CA GLY A 142 -25.51 22.15 -1.67
C GLY A 142 -25.10 21.89 -0.21
N ILE A 143 -24.47 20.74 0.08
CA ILE A 143 -24.02 20.36 1.44
C ILE A 143 -22.55 20.75 1.58
N TYR A 144 -22.27 21.64 2.52
CA TYR A 144 -20.90 22.11 2.82
C TYR A 144 -20.46 21.61 4.19
N LEU A 145 -19.32 20.92 4.24
CA LEU A 145 -18.69 20.58 5.52
C LEU A 145 -18.03 21.82 6.13
N PRO A 146 -18.02 21.93 7.47
CA PRO A 146 -17.18 22.92 8.16
C PRO A 146 -15.71 22.76 7.74
N VAL A 147 -15.03 23.89 7.55
CA VAL A 147 -13.61 23.89 7.12
C VAL A 147 -12.74 23.05 8.04
N ALA A 148 -12.98 23.11 9.35
CA ALA A 148 -12.24 22.33 10.34
C ALA A 148 -12.31 20.80 10.11
N LEU A 149 -13.34 20.29 9.43
CA LEU A 149 -13.58 18.86 9.19
C LEU A 149 -13.34 18.41 7.74
N SER A 150 -12.85 19.32 6.90
CA SER A 150 -12.77 19.11 5.46
C SER A 150 -11.38 18.67 4.95
N GLY A 151 -10.42 18.44 5.82
CA GLY A 151 -9.08 18.03 5.41
C GLY A 151 -8.14 17.77 6.57
N GLY A 152 -6.95 17.27 6.25
CA GLY A 152 -5.89 17.07 7.23
C GLY A 152 -5.45 18.39 7.87
N PHE A 153 -4.71 18.30 8.97
CA PHE A 153 -4.25 19.48 9.70
C PHE A 153 -3.48 20.45 8.82
N ASN A 154 -4.05 21.66 8.64
CA ASN A 154 -3.43 22.74 7.90
C ASN A 154 -3.78 24.07 8.58
N PRO A 155 -2.82 24.70 9.28
CA PRO A 155 -3.03 25.97 9.99
C PRO A 155 -3.45 27.12 9.08
N ASP A 156 -2.95 27.16 7.83
CA ASP A 156 -3.19 28.26 6.90
C ASP A 156 -4.64 28.31 6.40
N THR A 157 -5.27 27.12 6.29
CA THR A 157 -6.65 26.98 5.82
C THR A 157 -7.66 26.79 6.94
N GLY A 158 -7.20 26.58 8.19
CA GLY A 158 -8.05 26.29 9.34
C GLY A 158 -8.63 24.87 9.35
N GLN A 159 -8.07 23.98 8.56
CA GLN A 159 -8.43 22.55 8.56
C GLN A 159 -7.76 21.86 9.75
N ILE A 160 -8.49 21.00 10.44
CA ILE A 160 -7.99 20.27 11.62
C ILE A 160 -8.01 18.77 11.39
N PHE A 161 -9.08 18.27 10.78
CA PHE A 161 -9.34 16.84 10.70
C PHE A 161 -10.20 16.48 9.50
N ASP A 162 -9.83 15.45 8.76
CA ASP A 162 -10.63 14.94 7.64
C ASP A 162 -11.65 13.91 8.16
N ALA A 163 -12.85 14.39 8.45
CA ALA A 163 -13.91 13.56 9.01
C ALA A 163 -14.41 12.47 8.05
N LEU A 164 -14.47 12.76 6.74
CA LEU A 164 -14.91 11.77 5.76
C LEU A 164 -13.85 10.68 5.54
N ALA A 165 -12.58 11.04 5.47
CA ALA A 165 -11.49 10.08 5.38
C ALA A 165 -11.47 9.15 6.59
N ALA A 166 -11.59 9.70 7.80
CA ALA A 166 -11.65 8.90 9.03
C ALA A 166 -12.88 7.98 9.06
N PHE A 167 -14.04 8.48 8.65
CA PHE A 167 -15.25 7.68 8.53
C PHE A 167 -15.06 6.50 7.56
N ALA A 168 -14.45 6.73 6.38
CA ALA A 168 -14.19 5.69 5.40
C ALA A 168 -13.26 4.60 5.97
N ILE A 169 -12.16 5.00 6.64
CA ILE A 169 -11.22 4.06 7.27
C ILE A 169 -11.93 3.22 8.35
N LEU A 170 -12.70 3.85 9.22
CA LEU A 170 -13.44 3.15 10.28
C LEU A 170 -14.47 2.18 9.70
N LEU A 171 -15.20 2.59 8.68
CA LEU A 171 -16.19 1.75 8.01
C LEU A 171 -15.54 0.50 7.41
N VAL A 172 -14.46 0.68 6.65
CA VAL A 172 -13.70 -0.43 6.06
C VAL A 172 -13.11 -1.33 7.14
N THR A 173 -12.56 -0.76 8.22
CA THR A 173 -12.01 -1.51 9.35
C THR A 173 -13.07 -2.39 10.01
N VAL A 174 -14.27 -1.85 10.24
CA VAL A 174 -15.40 -2.62 10.80
C VAL A 174 -15.85 -3.73 9.85
N LEU A 175 -15.91 -3.45 8.55
CA LEU A 175 -16.26 -4.47 7.56
C LEU A 175 -15.23 -5.61 7.54
N LEU A 176 -13.95 -5.28 7.51
CA LEU A 176 -12.86 -6.27 7.50
C LEU A 176 -12.79 -7.06 8.80
N SER A 177 -13.09 -6.45 9.96
CA SER A 177 -13.08 -7.12 11.26
C SER A 177 -14.12 -8.24 11.36
N LYS A 178 -15.22 -8.14 10.62
CA LYS A 178 -16.27 -9.16 10.55
C LYS A 178 -15.91 -10.35 9.64
N GLY A 179 -14.78 -10.25 8.94
CA GLY A 179 -14.32 -11.23 7.97
C GLY A 179 -15.09 -11.14 6.64
N VAL A 180 -14.34 -11.23 5.55
CA VAL A 180 -14.92 -11.41 4.21
C VAL A 180 -15.14 -12.90 4.04
N LYS A 181 -16.41 -13.33 4.05
CA LYS A 181 -16.77 -14.71 3.71
C LYS A 181 -16.90 -14.87 2.21
#